data_331f2fe8f2fb260c63b9af8a56953912
#
_entry.id   331f2fe8f2fb260c63b9af8a56953912
#
_cell.length_a   1.000
_cell.length_b   1.000
_cell.length_c   1.000
_cell.angle_alpha   90.00
_cell.angle_beta   90.00
_cell.angle_gamma   90.00
#
_symmetry.space_group_name_H-M   'P 1'
#
loop_
_entity.id
_entity.type
_entity.pdbx_description
1 polymer ?
#
loop_
_entity_poly.entity_id
_entity_poly.type
_entity_poly.pdbx_seq_one_letter_code
_entity_poly.pdbx_strand_id
1 'polypeptide(L)'
;MTQTLFVTGTDTEIGKTRIACALLRALVAAGETAVGYKPVASGAAWQGGRLVNEDARALQAAGSPGFDYAAINPFVFEPAIAPHLAAAEAGATVTAEALDAGHSALAARADWVIVEGAGGWHVPLSESLDFAGWVAANGWPVLLVVGMRLGCVNHALLSARAIAADTRLAGWVANTLPPEQPRLAENLATLNTRMPVPCCATVPIDPAPDLALDICRTLI
;
A
#
# COMPACT_ATOMS: atom_id res chain seq x y z
N MET A 1 12.13 -16.87 7.45
CA MET A 1 11.11 -16.77 6.37
C MET A 1 10.79 -15.27 6.21
N THR A 2 10.71 -14.80 4.99
CA THR A 2 10.38 -13.41 4.69
C THR A 2 8.96 -13.08 5.14
N GLN A 3 8.78 -11.93 5.76
CA GLN A 3 7.49 -11.40 6.15
C GLN A 3 6.93 -10.52 5.03
N THR A 4 5.63 -10.54 4.83
CA THR A 4 4.95 -9.68 3.85
C THR A 4 3.78 -8.97 4.50
N LEU A 5 3.63 -7.67 4.23
CA LEU A 5 2.49 -6.87 4.63
C LEU A 5 1.94 -6.12 3.42
N PHE A 6 0.65 -6.28 3.14
CA PHE A 6 -0.01 -5.53 2.09
C PHE A 6 -0.61 -4.22 2.64
N VAL A 7 -0.29 -3.11 2.02
CA VAL A 7 -0.81 -1.78 2.36
C VAL A 7 -1.85 -1.37 1.32
N THR A 8 -3.11 -1.30 1.75
CA THR A 8 -4.21 -0.77 0.94
C THR A 8 -4.75 0.53 1.53
N GLY A 9 -5.71 1.13 0.88
CA GLY A 9 -6.34 2.35 1.34
C GLY A 9 -7.83 2.39 1.14
N THR A 10 -8.47 3.37 1.79
CA THR A 10 -9.90 3.64 1.56
C THR A 10 -10.15 4.35 0.23
N ASP A 11 -9.10 4.87 -0.43
CA ASP A 11 -9.21 5.61 -1.70
C ASP A 11 -7.81 5.86 -2.31
N THR A 12 -7.78 6.58 -3.43
CA THR A 12 -6.57 7.15 -4.03
C THR A 12 -6.16 8.42 -3.28
N GLU A 13 -4.85 8.77 -3.30
CA GLU A 13 -4.29 10.00 -2.69
C GLU A 13 -4.56 10.16 -1.18
N ILE A 14 -4.72 9.04 -0.46
CA ILE A 14 -4.94 9.06 0.99
C ILE A 14 -3.66 8.78 1.80
N GLY A 15 -2.50 8.72 1.11
CA GLY A 15 -1.19 8.58 1.74
C GLY A 15 -0.71 7.16 1.98
N LYS A 16 -1.15 6.16 1.20
CA LYS A 16 -0.62 4.78 1.26
C LYS A 16 0.90 4.75 1.21
N THR A 17 1.47 5.43 0.22
CA THR A 17 2.92 5.50 0.00
C THR A 17 3.66 6.11 1.19
N ARG A 18 3.09 7.17 1.80
CA ARG A 18 3.63 7.76 3.03
C ARG A 18 3.74 6.72 4.14
N ILE A 19 2.69 5.94 4.36
CA ILE A 19 2.65 4.91 5.40
C ILE A 19 3.59 3.76 5.07
N ALA A 20 3.58 3.26 3.83
CA ALA A 20 4.48 2.20 3.39
C ALA A 20 5.97 2.61 3.53
N CYS A 21 6.32 3.84 3.16
CA CYS A 21 7.68 4.38 3.37
C CYS A 21 8.04 4.50 4.85
N ALA A 22 7.09 4.90 5.70
CA ALA A 22 7.34 4.99 7.15
C ALA A 22 7.60 3.60 7.78
N LEU A 23 6.90 2.57 7.31
CA LEU A 23 7.13 1.18 7.71
C LEU A 23 8.50 0.69 7.25
N LEU A 24 8.85 0.93 6.00
CA LEU A 24 10.17 0.56 5.45
C LEU A 24 11.30 1.20 6.25
N ARG A 25 11.21 2.51 6.56
CA ARG A 25 12.23 3.19 7.37
C ARG A 25 12.37 2.59 8.77
N ALA A 26 11.26 2.27 9.43
CA ALA A 26 11.28 1.65 10.75
C ALA A 26 11.96 0.27 10.73
N LEU A 27 11.66 -0.55 9.72
CA LEU A 27 12.27 -1.87 9.55
C LEU A 27 13.78 -1.76 9.27
N VAL A 28 14.17 -0.87 8.37
CA VAL A 28 15.59 -0.62 8.06
C VAL A 28 16.33 -0.08 9.28
N ALA A 29 15.74 0.84 10.04
CA ALA A 29 16.31 1.34 11.29
C ALA A 29 16.44 0.27 12.37
N ALA A 30 15.60 -0.76 12.34
CA ALA A 30 15.68 -1.93 13.21
C ALA A 30 16.73 -2.98 12.74
N GLY A 31 17.43 -2.72 11.62
CA GLY A 31 18.46 -3.61 11.08
C GLY A 31 17.93 -4.71 10.16
N GLU A 32 16.64 -4.65 9.78
CA GLU A 32 16.04 -5.60 8.85
C GLU A 32 16.33 -5.21 7.40
N THR A 33 16.43 -6.19 6.51
CA THR A 33 16.42 -5.94 5.07
C THR A 33 14.98 -5.83 4.61
N ALA A 34 14.51 -4.61 4.30
CA ALA A 34 13.14 -4.34 3.92
C ALA A 34 13.03 -3.72 2.54
N VAL A 35 12.12 -4.20 1.70
CA VAL A 35 11.90 -3.69 0.35
C VAL A 35 10.43 -3.36 0.10
N GLY A 36 10.18 -2.27 -0.61
CA GLY A 36 8.86 -1.94 -1.11
C GLY A 36 8.56 -2.68 -2.41
N TYR A 37 7.32 -3.08 -2.62
CA TYR A 37 6.85 -3.65 -3.86
C TYR A 37 5.56 -2.93 -4.30
N LYS A 38 5.64 -2.18 -5.38
CA LYS A 38 4.52 -1.51 -6.06
C LYS A 38 4.25 -2.28 -7.34
N PRO A 39 3.53 -3.43 -7.30
CA PRO A 39 3.45 -4.33 -8.45
C PRO A 39 2.86 -3.67 -9.69
N VAL A 40 1.87 -2.81 -9.50
CA VAL A 40 1.19 -2.10 -10.57
C VAL A 40 1.07 -0.62 -10.21
N ALA A 41 1.47 0.27 -11.11
CA ALA A 41 1.33 1.71 -10.99
C ALA A 41 0.82 2.33 -12.29
N SER A 42 -0.13 3.26 -12.18
CA SER A 42 -0.59 4.16 -13.24
C SER A 42 -0.21 5.61 -12.88
N GLY A 43 -0.22 6.51 -13.87
CA GLY A 43 0.18 7.90 -13.66
C GLY A 43 1.70 8.08 -13.55
N ALA A 44 2.47 7.33 -14.31
CA ALA A 44 3.92 7.44 -14.36
C ALA A 44 4.37 8.49 -15.39
N ALA A 45 5.56 9.02 -15.21
CA ALA A 45 6.18 9.97 -16.13
C ALA A 45 7.47 9.43 -16.73
N TRP A 46 7.80 9.86 -17.94
CA TRP A 46 9.07 9.52 -18.61
C TRP A 46 10.24 10.24 -17.93
N GLN A 47 11.20 9.46 -17.45
CA GLN A 47 12.43 9.96 -16.81
C GLN A 47 13.61 9.12 -17.27
N GLY A 48 14.60 9.74 -17.92
CA GLY A 48 15.80 9.04 -18.37
C GLY A 48 15.52 7.88 -19.33
N GLY A 49 14.52 7.98 -20.20
CA GLY A 49 14.17 6.95 -21.21
C GLY A 49 13.32 5.79 -20.70
N ARG A 50 12.80 5.87 -19.47
CA ARG A 50 11.87 4.88 -18.89
C ARG A 50 10.69 5.54 -18.19
N LEU A 51 9.58 4.82 -18.03
CA LEU A 51 8.49 5.24 -17.18
C LEU A 51 8.87 5.10 -15.71
N VAL A 52 8.58 6.10 -14.91
CA VAL A 52 8.85 6.14 -13.46
C VAL A 52 7.62 6.66 -12.73
N ASN A 53 7.15 5.89 -11.76
CA ASN A 53 6.10 6.26 -10.83
C ASN A 53 6.72 6.79 -9.53
N GLU A 54 6.19 7.90 -9.02
CA GLU A 54 6.75 8.58 -7.84
C GLU A 54 6.59 7.74 -6.56
N ASP A 55 5.47 7.02 -6.39
CA ASP A 55 5.26 6.12 -5.25
C ASP A 55 6.33 5.02 -5.20
N ALA A 56 6.58 4.37 -6.34
CA ALA A 56 7.59 3.31 -6.44
C ALA A 56 9.01 3.83 -6.17
N ARG A 57 9.32 5.06 -6.60
CA ARG A 57 10.60 5.71 -6.27
C ARG A 57 10.72 6.02 -4.78
N ALA A 58 9.63 6.49 -4.16
CA ALA A 58 9.62 6.75 -2.73
C ALA A 58 9.81 5.46 -1.92
N LEU A 59 9.18 4.36 -2.32
CA LEU A 59 9.39 3.04 -1.72
C LEU A 59 10.82 2.57 -1.88
N GLN A 60 11.42 2.71 -3.07
CA GLN A 60 12.82 2.37 -3.31
C GLN A 60 13.76 3.15 -2.40
N ALA A 61 13.52 4.45 -2.25
CA ALA A 61 14.37 5.33 -1.41
C ALA A 61 14.20 5.06 0.10
N ALA A 62 13.04 4.56 0.53
CA ALA A 62 12.74 4.27 1.93
C ALA A 62 13.18 2.88 2.38
N GLY A 63 13.34 1.94 1.46
CA GLY A 63 13.77 0.57 1.72
C GLY A 63 15.28 0.39 1.78
N SER A 64 15.71 -0.85 1.98
CA SER A 64 17.12 -1.23 1.94
C SER A 64 17.71 -1.02 0.54
N PRO A 65 18.99 -0.63 0.44
CA PRO A 65 19.65 -0.45 -0.86
C PRO A 65 19.84 -1.78 -1.61
N GLY A 66 20.11 -1.69 -2.92
CA GLY A 66 20.45 -2.85 -3.74
C GLY A 66 19.27 -3.53 -4.44
N PHE A 67 18.08 -2.94 -4.39
CA PHE A 67 16.92 -3.40 -5.15
C PHE A 67 16.66 -2.48 -6.35
N ASP A 68 16.56 -3.07 -7.54
CA ASP A 68 16.33 -2.33 -8.76
C ASP A 68 14.90 -1.81 -8.84
N TYR A 69 14.74 -0.62 -9.43
CA TYR A 69 13.43 -0.01 -9.63
C TYR A 69 12.46 -0.92 -10.40
N ALA A 70 12.94 -1.60 -11.47
CA ALA A 70 12.11 -2.49 -12.28
C ALA A 70 11.60 -3.72 -11.50
N ALA A 71 12.35 -4.19 -10.50
CA ALA A 71 11.89 -5.26 -9.61
C ALA A 71 10.83 -4.75 -8.61
N ILE A 72 10.96 -3.50 -8.17
CA ILE A 72 10.00 -2.87 -7.26
C ILE A 72 8.69 -2.54 -7.98
N ASN A 73 8.74 -2.09 -9.25
CA ASN A 73 7.57 -1.67 -10.01
C ASN A 73 7.58 -2.25 -11.43
N PRO A 74 7.22 -3.54 -11.59
CA PRO A 74 7.27 -4.23 -12.87
C PRO A 74 6.20 -3.76 -13.88
N PHE A 75 4.99 -3.43 -13.42
CA PHE A 75 3.94 -2.91 -14.28
C PHE A 75 3.75 -1.42 -14.02
N VAL A 76 4.22 -0.60 -14.95
CA VAL A 76 4.18 0.85 -14.85
C VAL A 76 3.57 1.44 -16.11
N PHE A 77 2.54 2.28 -15.93
CA PHE A 77 1.75 2.85 -17.01
C PHE A 77 1.71 4.38 -16.92
N GLU A 78 1.78 5.05 -18.08
CA GLU A 78 1.78 6.52 -18.16
C GLU A 78 0.43 7.15 -17.78
N PRO A 79 -0.73 6.67 -18.31
CA PRO A 79 -2.00 7.33 -18.01
C PRO A 79 -2.42 7.16 -16.54
N ALA A 80 -2.87 8.26 -15.92
CA ALA A 80 -3.39 8.27 -14.54
C ALA A 80 -4.86 7.81 -14.52
N ILE A 81 -5.10 6.54 -14.87
CA ILE A 81 -6.41 5.90 -14.92
C ILE A 81 -6.39 4.58 -14.14
N ALA A 82 -7.53 3.89 -14.07
CA ALA A 82 -7.62 2.61 -13.37
C ALA A 82 -6.59 1.60 -13.94
N PRO A 83 -5.89 0.83 -13.10
CA PRO A 83 -4.78 -0.03 -13.52
C PRO A 83 -5.10 -0.98 -14.67
N HIS A 84 -6.26 -1.64 -14.65
CA HIS A 84 -6.69 -2.57 -15.70
C HIS A 84 -6.91 -1.87 -17.05
N LEU A 85 -7.39 -0.62 -17.04
CA LEU A 85 -7.57 0.18 -18.27
C LEU A 85 -6.21 0.61 -18.81
N ALA A 86 -5.31 1.08 -17.95
CA ALA A 86 -3.97 1.48 -18.33
C ALA A 86 -3.17 0.29 -18.91
N ALA A 87 -3.31 -0.90 -18.33
CA ALA A 87 -2.72 -2.14 -18.85
C ALA A 87 -3.28 -2.51 -20.24
N ALA A 88 -4.61 -2.44 -20.40
CA ALA A 88 -5.27 -2.73 -21.67
C ALA A 88 -4.83 -1.76 -22.78
N GLU A 89 -4.76 -0.46 -22.50
CA GLU A 89 -4.28 0.55 -23.46
C GLU A 89 -2.80 0.33 -23.86
N ALA A 90 -1.99 -0.16 -22.92
CA ALA A 90 -0.59 -0.51 -23.18
C ALA A 90 -0.40 -1.89 -23.85
N GLY A 91 -1.49 -2.63 -24.10
CA GLY A 91 -1.42 -4.01 -24.62
C GLY A 91 -0.75 -5.00 -23.66
N ALA A 92 -0.73 -4.68 -22.36
CA ALA A 92 -0.13 -5.51 -21.32
C ALA A 92 -1.22 -6.30 -20.57
N THR A 93 -0.86 -7.50 -20.11
CA THR A 93 -1.72 -8.30 -19.24
C THR A 93 -1.06 -8.47 -17.89
N VAL A 94 -1.70 -8.00 -16.85
CA VAL A 94 -1.27 -8.23 -15.47
C VAL A 94 -1.85 -9.57 -15.01
N THR A 95 -0.97 -10.51 -14.64
CA THR A 95 -1.37 -11.83 -14.16
C THR A 95 -0.87 -12.09 -12.75
N ALA A 96 -1.56 -12.96 -12.00
CA ALA A 96 -1.14 -13.34 -10.65
C ALA A 96 0.26 -13.95 -10.63
N GLU A 97 0.58 -14.80 -11.61
CA GLU A 97 1.89 -15.45 -11.73
C GLU A 97 3.03 -14.44 -11.92
N ALA A 98 2.80 -13.37 -12.71
CA ALA A 98 3.80 -12.32 -12.90
C ALA A 98 4.00 -11.50 -11.61
N LEU A 99 2.92 -11.20 -10.88
CA LEU A 99 2.97 -10.51 -9.60
C LEU A 99 3.69 -11.37 -8.54
N ASP A 100 3.38 -12.66 -8.47
CA ASP A 100 4.00 -13.61 -7.54
C ASP A 100 5.49 -13.82 -7.84
N ALA A 101 5.86 -13.90 -9.10
CA ALA A 101 7.26 -14.00 -9.50
C ALA A 101 8.06 -12.77 -9.07
N GLY A 102 7.51 -11.56 -9.28
CA GLY A 102 8.12 -10.31 -8.84
C GLY A 102 8.27 -10.25 -7.31
N HIS A 103 7.21 -10.57 -6.57
CA HIS A 103 7.24 -10.66 -5.11
C HIS A 103 8.29 -11.66 -4.63
N SER A 104 8.30 -12.88 -5.18
CA SER A 104 9.21 -13.95 -4.77
C SER A 104 10.68 -13.59 -5.01
N ALA A 105 10.98 -12.88 -6.11
CA ALA A 105 12.34 -12.41 -6.40
C ALA A 105 12.85 -11.38 -5.35
N LEU A 106 11.96 -10.52 -4.84
CA LEU A 106 12.28 -9.60 -3.76
C LEU A 106 12.37 -10.32 -2.41
N ALA A 107 11.43 -11.20 -2.13
CA ALA A 107 11.35 -11.99 -0.89
C ALA A 107 12.57 -12.89 -0.69
N ALA A 108 13.18 -13.40 -1.76
CA ALA A 108 14.40 -14.20 -1.68
C ALA A 108 15.62 -13.42 -1.13
N ARG A 109 15.54 -12.08 -1.05
CA ARG A 109 16.65 -11.19 -0.69
C ARG A 109 16.33 -10.22 0.44
N ALA A 110 15.13 -10.29 1.00
CA ALA A 110 14.66 -9.38 2.05
C ALA A 110 14.04 -10.14 3.21
N ASP A 111 14.14 -9.58 4.41
CA ASP A 111 13.42 -10.06 5.59
C ASP A 111 11.97 -9.62 5.53
N TRP A 112 11.71 -8.46 4.89
CA TRP A 112 10.38 -7.87 4.76
C TRP A 112 10.08 -7.37 3.35
N VAL A 113 8.87 -7.67 2.86
CA VAL A 113 8.30 -7.05 1.66
C VAL A 113 7.06 -6.26 2.05
N ILE A 114 7.10 -4.94 1.87
CA ILE A 114 5.94 -4.07 2.03
C ILE A 114 5.32 -3.88 0.65
N VAL A 115 4.20 -4.54 0.42
CA VAL A 115 3.47 -4.48 -0.86
C VAL A 115 2.47 -3.34 -0.81
N GLU A 116 2.56 -2.40 -1.74
CA GLU A 116 1.61 -1.30 -1.85
C GLU A 116 0.66 -1.49 -3.03
N GLY A 117 -0.64 -1.52 -2.74
CA GLY A 117 -1.70 -1.51 -3.75
C GLY A 117 -1.88 -0.15 -4.43
N ALA A 118 -2.76 -0.08 -5.42
CA ALA A 118 -3.24 1.15 -6.04
C ALA A 118 -4.71 1.36 -5.68
N GLY A 119 -5.11 2.60 -5.35
CA GLY A 119 -6.50 2.90 -4.97
C GLY A 119 -6.96 2.18 -3.69
N GLY A 120 -8.09 1.48 -3.78
CA GLY A 120 -8.70 0.75 -2.67
C GLY A 120 -8.47 -0.76 -2.72
N TRP A 121 -9.35 -1.52 -2.02
CA TRP A 121 -9.23 -2.98 -1.90
C TRP A 121 -9.60 -3.71 -3.19
N HIS A 122 -10.79 -3.48 -3.72
CA HIS A 122 -11.29 -4.12 -4.95
C HIS A 122 -10.91 -3.33 -6.21
N VAL A 123 -9.61 -3.14 -6.46
CA VAL A 123 -9.14 -2.48 -7.69
C VAL A 123 -8.77 -3.54 -8.71
N PRO A 124 -9.43 -3.56 -9.88
CA PRO A 124 -9.14 -4.51 -10.95
C PRO A 124 -7.74 -4.27 -11.54
N LEU A 125 -7.04 -5.36 -11.82
CA LEU A 125 -5.74 -5.40 -12.48
C LEU A 125 -5.85 -5.95 -13.92
N SER A 126 -6.86 -6.81 -14.15
CA SER A 126 -7.27 -7.34 -15.44
C SER A 126 -8.76 -7.68 -15.42
N GLU A 127 -9.28 -8.36 -16.45
CA GLU A 127 -10.69 -8.81 -16.48
C GLU A 127 -11.05 -9.81 -15.36
N SER A 128 -10.08 -10.59 -14.91
CA SER A 128 -10.29 -11.68 -13.94
C SER A 128 -9.47 -11.56 -12.65
N LEU A 129 -8.64 -10.54 -12.52
CA LEU A 129 -7.75 -10.34 -11.38
C LEU A 129 -7.97 -8.97 -10.77
N ASP A 130 -8.13 -8.92 -9.45
CA ASP A 130 -8.05 -7.71 -8.65
C ASP A 130 -7.02 -7.87 -7.50
N PHE A 131 -6.71 -6.77 -6.81
CA PHE A 131 -5.79 -6.84 -5.67
C PHE A 131 -6.34 -7.72 -4.56
N ALA A 132 -7.65 -7.68 -4.30
CA ALA A 132 -8.27 -8.45 -3.22
C ALA A 132 -8.06 -9.95 -3.40
N GLY A 133 -8.41 -10.50 -4.57
CA GLY A 133 -8.22 -11.90 -4.90
C GLY A 133 -6.76 -12.33 -4.87
N TRP A 134 -5.85 -11.50 -5.39
CA TRP A 134 -4.42 -11.80 -5.38
C TRP A 134 -3.85 -11.86 -3.95
N VAL A 135 -4.16 -10.88 -3.12
CA VAL A 135 -3.68 -10.80 -1.73
C VAL A 135 -4.27 -11.92 -0.88
N ALA A 136 -5.56 -12.22 -1.06
CA ALA A 136 -6.24 -13.31 -0.37
C ALA A 136 -5.64 -14.69 -0.73
N ALA A 137 -5.34 -14.94 -2.01
CA ALA A 137 -4.70 -16.17 -2.45
C ALA A 137 -3.33 -16.39 -1.83
N ASN A 138 -2.60 -15.31 -1.56
CA ASN A 138 -1.30 -15.33 -0.89
C ASN A 138 -1.41 -15.35 0.65
N GLY A 139 -2.58 -15.14 1.23
CA GLY A 139 -2.82 -15.13 2.68
C GLY A 139 -2.10 -13.99 3.42
N TRP A 140 -1.76 -12.90 2.73
CA TRP A 140 -1.01 -11.81 3.36
C TRP A 140 -1.89 -10.99 4.31
N PRO A 141 -1.35 -10.58 5.47
CA PRO A 141 -1.99 -9.60 6.33
C PRO A 141 -2.07 -8.23 5.65
N VAL A 142 -3.15 -7.51 5.93
CA VAL A 142 -3.45 -6.22 5.32
C VAL A 142 -3.46 -5.11 6.36
N LEU A 143 -2.75 -4.02 6.06
CA LEU A 143 -2.85 -2.74 6.74
C LEU A 143 -3.73 -1.80 5.92
N LEU A 144 -4.81 -1.29 6.53
CA LEU A 144 -5.71 -0.34 5.90
C LEU A 144 -5.31 1.10 6.25
N VAL A 145 -4.96 1.89 5.27
CA VAL A 145 -4.77 3.35 5.43
C VAL A 145 -6.10 4.05 5.22
N VAL A 146 -6.53 4.81 6.23
CA VAL A 146 -7.76 5.60 6.20
C VAL A 146 -7.39 7.08 6.04
N GLY A 147 -7.73 7.66 4.89
CA GLY A 147 -7.60 9.09 4.68
C GLY A 147 -8.66 9.83 5.48
N MET A 148 -8.25 10.59 6.49
CA MET A 148 -9.14 11.28 7.41
C MET A 148 -9.72 12.54 6.75
N ARG A 149 -10.84 12.36 6.05
CA ARG A 149 -11.65 13.39 5.39
C ARG A 149 -13.13 13.07 5.53
N LEU A 150 -14.03 13.98 5.18
CA LEU A 150 -15.47 13.72 5.22
C LEU A 150 -15.82 12.47 4.37
N GLY A 151 -16.57 11.53 4.97
CA GLY A 151 -16.89 10.22 4.39
C GLY A 151 -15.97 9.07 4.87
N CYS A 152 -14.85 9.37 5.54
CA CYS A 152 -13.86 8.37 5.98
C CYS A 152 -14.45 7.25 6.85
N VAL A 153 -15.43 7.56 7.71
CA VAL A 153 -16.07 6.55 8.58
C VAL A 153 -16.75 5.48 7.74
N ASN A 154 -17.56 5.88 6.75
CA ASN A 154 -18.21 4.94 5.84
C ASN A 154 -17.18 4.13 5.03
N HIS A 155 -16.22 4.80 4.40
CA HIS A 155 -15.21 4.13 3.55
C HIS A 155 -14.34 3.16 4.36
N ALA A 156 -13.93 3.52 5.57
CA ALA A 156 -13.15 2.66 6.44
C ALA A 156 -13.91 1.39 6.84
N LEU A 157 -15.17 1.52 7.25
CA LEU A 157 -15.99 0.39 7.66
C LEU A 157 -16.33 -0.55 6.50
N LEU A 158 -16.59 -0.01 5.30
CA LEU A 158 -16.81 -0.81 4.10
C LEU A 158 -15.54 -1.57 3.71
N SER A 159 -14.39 -0.88 3.65
CA SER A 159 -13.09 -1.48 3.32
C SER A 159 -12.68 -2.54 4.34
N ALA A 160 -12.84 -2.25 5.65
CA ALA A 160 -12.50 -3.20 6.70
C ALA A 160 -13.32 -4.49 6.62
N ARG A 161 -14.63 -4.38 6.32
CA ARG A 161 -15.51 -5.55 6.14
C ARG A 161 -15.12 -6.37 4.92
N ALA A 162 -14.82 -5.72 3.80
CA ALA A 162 -14.39 -6.40 2.59
C ALA A 162 -13.05 -7.15 2.82
N ILE A 163 -12.05 -6.47 3.39
CA ILE A 163 -10.76 -7.10 3.69
C ILE A 163 -10.93 -8.29 4.64
N ALA A 164 -11.72 -8.13 5.72
CA ALA A 164 -11.94 -9.19 6.70
C ALA A 164 -12.73 -10.40 6.15
N ALA A 165 -13.48 -10.23 5.06
CA ALA A 165 -14.15 -11.33 4.37
C ALA A 165 -13.18 -12.15 3.50
N ASP A 166 -12.14 -11.51 2.96
CA ASP A 166 -11.23 -12.12 2.00
C ASP A 166 -9.93 -12.63 2.66
N THR A 167 -9.40 -11.87 3.66
CA THR A 167 -8.14 -12.19 4.34
C THR A 167 -8.06 -11.53 5.72
N ARG A 168 -6.87 -11.56 6.35
CA ARG A 168 -6.64 -10.96 7.67
C ARG A 168 -6.43 -9.44 7.57
N LEU A 169 -7.39 -8.65 8.03
CA LEU A 169 -7.14 -7.25 8.37
C LEU A 169 -6.33 -7.19 9.65
N ALA A 170 -5.06 -6.79 9.56
CA ALA A 170 -4.12 -6.78 10.69
C ALA A 170 -4.22 -5.52 11.56
N GLY A 171 -4.55 -4.39 10.92
CA GLY A 171 -4.69 -3.09 11.60
C GLY A 171 -5.07 -1.98 10.63
N TRP A 172 -5.20 -0.77 11.15
CA TRP A 172 -5.43 0.40 10.32
C TRP A 172 -4.65 1.61 10.82
N VAL A 173 -4.40 2.57 9.93
CA VAL A 173 -3.73 3.83 10.23
C VAL A 173 -4.64 4.99 9.83
N ALA A 174 -4.84 5.93 10.75
CA ALA A 174 -5.51 7.19 10.46
C ALA A 174 -4.49 8.18 9.87
N ASN A 175 -4.59 8.49 8.59
CA ASN A 175 -3.75 9.50 7.95
C ASN A 175 -4.54 10.79 7.78
N THR A 176 -4.17 11.84 8.51
CA THR A 176 -4.82 13.15 8.42
C THR A 176 -4.43 13.83 7.11
N LEU A 177 -5.43 14.30 6.36
CA LEU A 177 -5.27 14.96 5.06
C LEU A 177 -5.58 16.45 5.14
N PRO A 178 -4.90 17.30 4.34
CA PRO A 178 -5.26 18.70 4.24
C PRO A 178 -6.51 18.90 3.36
N PRO A 179 -7.39 19.88 3.66
CA PRO A 179 -7.47 20.55 4.95
C PRO A 179 -7.94 19.58 6.06
N GLU A 180 -7.51 19.82 7.30
CA GLU A 180 -7.98 18.99 8.41
C GLU A 180 -9.51 19.02 8.50
N GLN A 181 -10.12 17.83 8.57
CA GLN A 181 -11.56 17.74 8.63
C GLN A 181 -12.11 18.23 9.99
N PRO A 182 -13.26 18.90 10.00
CA PRO A 182 -13.96 19.20 11.24
C PRO A 182 -14.28 17.92 12.01
N ARG A 183 -14.20 17.99 13.37
CA ARG A 183 -14.51 16.83 14.23
C ARG A 183 -13.62 15.61 14.01
N LEU A 184 -12.33 15.83 13.72
CA LEU A 184 -11.36 14.76 13.55
C LEU A 184 -11.32 13.79 14.74
N ALA A 185 -11.28 14.34 15.97
CA ALA A 185 -11.23 13.55 17.18
C ALA A 185 -12.45 12.64 17.39
N GLU A 186 -13.66 13.16 17.09
CA GLU A 186 -14.90 12.40 17.20
C GLU A 186 -15.01 11.31 16.13
N ASN A 187 -14.51 11.59 14.90
CA ASN A 187 -14.44 10.58 13.84
C ASN A 187 -13.43 9.47 14.18
N LEU A 188 -12.27 9.82 14.76
CA LEU A 188 -11.30 8.85 15.26
C LEU A 188 -11.89 7.98 16.38
N ALA A 189 -12.57 8.58 17.36
CA ALA A 189 -13.25 7.85 18.43
C ALA A 189 -14.31 6.88 17.87
N THR A 190 -15.08 7.33 16.87
CA THR A 190 -16.08 6.49 16.18
C THR A 190 -15.43 5.31 15.47
N LEU A 191 -14.34 5.53 14.75
CA LEU A 191 -13.60 4.45 14.07
C LEU A 191 -12.97 3.49 15.07
N ASN A 192 -12.33 3.98 16.14
CA ASN A 192 -11.74 3.14 17.18
C ASN A 192 -12.76 2.21 17.85
N THR A 193 -14.02 2.64 17.93
CA THR A 193 -15.11 1.82 18.51
C THR A 193 -15.68 0.81 17.50
N ARG A 194 -15.67 1.14 16.19
CA ARG A 194 -16.39 0.36 15.17
C ARG A 194 -15.51 -0.51 14.29
N MET A 195 -14.22 -0.23 14.22
CA MET A 195 -13.27 -1.05 13.46
C MET A 195 -13.00 -2.37 14.20
N PRO A 196 -12.90 -3.50 13.48
CA PRO A 196 -12.70 -4.82 14.09
C PRO A 196 -11.28 -5.03 14.62
N VAL A 197 -10.35 -4.14 14.29
CA VAL A 197 -8.93 -4.20 14.65
C VAL A 197 -8.46 -2.83 15.16
N PRO A 198 -7.34 -2.77 15.93
CA PRO A 198 -6.87 -1.52 16.52
C PRO A 198 -6.37 -0.52 15.46
N CYS A 199 -6.46 0.76 15.80
CA CYS A 199 -5.71 1.82 15.15
C CYS A 199 -4.24 1.73 15.57
N CYS A 200 -3.36 1.48 14.61
CA CYS A 200 -1.93 1.32 14.87
C CYS A 200 -1.22 2.66 15.03
N ALA A 201 -1.69 3.68 14.32
CA ALA A 201 -1.13 5.02 14.39
C ALA A 201 -2.11 6.08 13.87
N THR A 202 -1.94 7.31 14.37
CA THR A 202 -2.54 8.52 13.79
C THR A 202 -1.41 9.39 13.26
N VAL A 203 -1.43 9.66 11.95
CA VAL A 203 -0.40 10.44 11.26
C VAL A 203 -0.95 11.85 10.98
N PRO A 204 -0.26 12.92 11.42
CA PRO A 204 -0.69 14.30 11.19
C PRO A 204 -0.52 14.71 9.72
N ILE A 205 -1.03 15.90 9.35
CA ILE A 205 -0.91 16.47 7.99
C ILE A 205 0.55 16.60 7.58
N ASP A 206 1.37 17.19 8.46
CA ASP A 206 2.80 17.43 8.23
C ASP A 206 3.63 16.58 9.20
N PRO A 207 3.79 15.27 8.94
CA PRO A 207 4.67 14.45 9.76
C PRO A 207 6.13 14.83 9.50
N ALA A 208 7.01 14.49 10.45
CA ALA A 208 8.44 14.62 10.23
C ALA A 208 8.86 13.91 8.93
N PRO A 209 9.82 14.46 8.16
CA PRO A 209 10.25 13.86 6.88
C PRO A 209 10.79 12.42 7.03
N ASP A 210 11.35 12.11 8.18
CA ASP A 210 11.90 10.82 8.59
C ASP A 210 10.88 9.96 9.36
N LEU A 211 9.57 10.25 9.26
CA LEU A 211 8.53 9.47 9.91
C LEU A 211 8.81 7.97 9.74
N ALA A 212 8.88 7.26 10.85
CA ALA A 212 9.00 5.82 10.93
C ALA A 212 7.85 5.25 11.78
N LEU A 213 7.25 4.15 11.33
CA LEU A 213 6.13 3.50 12.01
C LEU A 213 6.52 2.04 12.34
N ASP A 214 6.88 1.80 13.58
CA ASP A 214 7.21 0.46 14.07
C ASP A 214 5.94 -0.30 14.47
N ILE A 215 5.13 -0.63 13.50
CA ILE A 215 3.88 -1.37 13.70
C ILE A 215 3.90 -2.77 13.05
N CYS A 216 4.86 -3.05 12.17
CA CYS A 216 4.89 -4.31 11.43
C CYS A 216 4.98 -5.52 12.36
N ARG A 217 5.82 -5.48 13.40
CA ARG A 217 6.02 -6.60 14.32
C ARG A 217 4.79 -6.94 15.17
N THR A 218 3.87 -5.99 15.34
CA THR A 218 2.60 -6.21 16.05
C THR A 218 1.48 -6.68 15.14
N LEU A 219 1.67 -6.59 13.81
CA LEU A 219 0.65 -6.90 12.82
C LEU A 219 0.78 -8.32 12.23
N ILE A 220 1.91 -8.95 12.41
CA ILE A 220 2.27 -10.30 11.92
C ILE A 220 2.53 -11.22 13.10
#